data_d6d37773c458ce68abefe2ae0a7af1d7
#
_entry.id   d6d37773c458ce68abefe2ae0a7af1d7
#
_cell.length_a   1.000
_cell.length_b   1.000
_cell.length_c   1.000
_cell.angle_alpha   90.00
_cell.angle_beta   90.00
_cell.angle_gamma   90.00
#
_symmetry.space_group_name_H-M   'P 1'
#
loop_
_entity.id
_entity.type
_entity.pdbx_description
1 polymer ?
#
loop_
_entity_poly.entity_id
_entity_poly.type
_entity_poly.pdbx_seq_one_letter_code
_entity_poly.pdbx_strand_id
1 'polypeptide(L)'
;MNKVYEKDGYVLRLARKEDAEEYFENNFRPFDPETARLTGSRTDFSHDEVVGFLKKCIDDKDRFDFLILSPQGKIIGESVLNEIDWELRKANFRIAVFHPEDCGKGIGSWAIQSTLDFAFREARLHRVELDVFSFNPRAIRA
;
A
#
# COMPACT_ATOMS: atom_id res chain seq x y z
N MET A 1 15.55 4.91 -6.08
CA MET A 1 14.38 5.80 -6.14
C MET A 1 13.79 5.95 -4.75
N ASN A 2 13.95 7.12 -4.15
CA ASN A 2 13.48 7.38 -2.77
C ASN A 2 12.53 8.57 -2.74
N LYS A 3 11.45 8.47 -3.52
CA LYS A 3 10.47 9.53 -3.59
C LYS A 3 9.57 9.52 -2.37
N VAL A 4 9.32 10.71 -1.79
CA VAL A 4 8.42 10.92 -0.67
C VAL A 4 7.36 11.94 -1.10
N TYR A 5 6.10 11.62 -0.84
CA TYR A 5 4.98 12.51 -1.10
C TYR A 5 4.36 12.95 0.20
N GLU A 6 3.97 14.20 0.28
CA GLU A 6 3.37 14.77 1.50
C GLU A 6 2.13 15.58 1.15
N LYS A 7 1.11 15.50 2.01
CA LYS A 7 -0.10 16.31 1.90
C LYS A 7 -0.77 16.42 3.26
N ASP A 8 -0.94 17.64 3.75
CA ASP A 8 -1.64 17.93 5.00
C ASP A 8 -1.08 17.12 6.19
N GLY A 9 0.22 16.90 6.21
CA GLY A 9 0.89 16.11 7.24
C GLY A 9 0.94 14.61 6.97
N TYR A 10 0.18 14.11 6.00
CA TYR A 10 0.25 12.71 5.59
C TYR A 10 1.47 12.48 4.70
N VAL A 11 2.09 11.31 4.84
CA VAL A 11 3.29 10.95 4.10
C VAL A 11 3.06 9.64 3.36
N LEU A 12 3.50 9.59 2.10
CA LEU A 12 3.58 8.35 1.33
C LEU A 12 5.04 8.14 0.98
N ARG A 13 5.63 7.05 1.47
CA ARG A 13 7.04 6.73 1.23
C ARG A 13 7.24 5.23 1.10
N LEU A 14 8.36 4.83 0.50
CA LEU A 14 8.71 3.42 0.41
C LEU A 14 8.92 2.83 1.81
N ALA A 15 8.45 1.59 1.98
CA ALA A 15 8.63 0.85 3.22
C ALA A 15 10.12 0.57 3.49
N ARG A 16 10.48 0.53 4.76
CA ARG A 16 11.83 0.18 5.23
C ARG A 16 11.74 -1.03 6.12
N LYS A 17 12.83 -1.77 6.26
CA LYS A 17 12.83 -2.98 7.09
C LYS A 17 12.48 -2.68 8.55
N GLU A 18 12.88 -1.52 9.05
CA GLU A 18 12.54 -1.09 10.42
C GLU A 18 11.04 -0.78 10.59
N ASP A 19 10.26 -0.67 9.51
CA ASP A 19 8.82 -0.46 9.60
C ASP A 19 8.04 -1.74 9.89
N ALA A 20 8.68 -2.91 9.80
CA ALA A 20 7.96 -4.19 9.82
C ALA A 20 7.17 -4.43 11.10
N GLU A 21 7.71 -4.08 12.26
CA GLU A 21 7.01 -4.26 13.53
C GLU A 21 5.78 -3.38 13.62
N GLU A 22 5.91 -2.10 13.30
CA GLU A 22 4.78 -1.18 13.33
C GLU A 22 3.75 -1.55 12.27
N TYR A 23 4.19 -2.00 11.10
CA TYR A 23 3.30 -2.47 10.04
C TYR A 23 2.43 -3.61 10.52
N PHE A 24 3.01 -4.59 11.22
CA PHE A 24 2.25 -5.68 11.80
C PHE A 24 1.25 -5.19 12.84
N GLU A 25 1.70 -4.37 13.79
CA GLU A 25 0.86 -3.86 14.88
C GLU A 25 -0.33 -3.04 14.37
N ASN A 26 -0.12 -2.19 13.37
CA ASN A 26 -1.16 -1.29 12.89
C ASN A 26 -2.09 -1.93 11.87
N ASN A 27 -1.60 -2.91 11.10
CA ASN A 27 -2.41 -3.55 10.08
C ASN A 27 -3.11 -4.81 10.57
N PHE A 28 -2.41 -5.64 11.34
CA PHE A 28 -2.90 -6.97 11.69
C PHE A 28 -3.28 -7.11 13.15
N ARG A 29 -3.17 -6.03 13.93
CA ARG A 29 -3.43 -6.11 15.38
C ARG A 29 -3.95 -4.78 15.93
N PRO A 30 -5.28 -4.63 16.17
CA PRO A 30 -6.32 -5.59 15.85
C PRO A 30 -6.59 -5.62 14.34
N PHE A 31 -6.84 -6.83 13.85
CA PHE A 31 -7.13 -7.01 12.42
C PHE A 31 -8.56 -6.60 12.11
N ASP A 32 -8.78 -5.80 11.06
CA ASP A 32 -10.11 -5.38 10.64
C ASP A 32 -10.73 -6.45 9.74
N PRO A 33 -11.77 -7.19 10.19
CA PRO A 33 -12.38 -8.24 9.36
C PRO A 33 -12.98 -7.72 8.06
N GLU A 34 -13.48 -6.48 8.05
CA GLU A 34 -14.03 -5.91 6.84
C GLU A 34 -12.94 -5.64 5.80
N THR A 35 -11.81 -5.11 6.22
CA THR A 35 -10.67 -4.91 5.34
C THR A 35 -10.19 -6.23 4.76
N ALA A 36 -10.11 -7.27 5.58
CA ALA A 36 -9.73 -8.61 5.11
C ALA A 36 -10.70 -9.12 4.05
N ARG A 37 -12.00 -8.99 4.29
CA ARG A 37 -13.02 -9.41 3.33
C ARG A 37 -12.93 -8.63 2.01
N LEU A 38 -12.74 -7.32 2.10
CA LEU A 38 -12.70 -6.44 0.92
C LEU A 38 -11.43 -6.64 0.09
N THR A 39 -10.34 -7.08 0.70
CA THR A 39 -9.07 -7.34 -0.01
C THR A 39 -8.84 -8.83 -0.30
N GLY A 40 -9.72 -9.71 0.19
CA GLY A 40 -9.55 -11.13 0.01
C GLY A 40 -8.47 -11.75 0.89
N SER A 41 -8.04 -11.06 1.93
CA SER A 41 -6.96 -11.51 2.81
C SER A 41 -7.47 -12.43 3.91
N ARG A 42 -6.56 -13.25 4.45
CA ARG A 42 -6.85 -14.03 5.65
C ARG A 42 -6.97 -13.13 6.87
N THR A 43 -7.58 -13.64 7.95
CA THR A 43 -7.73 -12.90 9.20
C THR A 43 -6.76 -13.36 10.29
N ASP A 44 -5.95 -14.41 10.05
CA ASP A 44 -5.13 -15.07 11.05
C ASP A 44 -3.64 -15.09 10.69
N PHE A 45 -3.05 -13.89 10.54
CA PHE A 45 -1.63 -13.79 10.23
C PHE A 45 -0.79 -13.83 11.51
N SER A 46 0.32 -14.59 11.48
CA SER A 46 1.29 -14.57 12.55
C SER A 46 2.25 -13.38 12.37
N HIS A 47 2.85 -12.96 13.48
CA HIS A 47 3.88 -11.92 13.47
C HIS A 47 5.01 -12.25 12.49
N ASP A 48 5.56 -13.47 12.59
CA ASP A 48 6.71 -13.84 11.75
C ASP A 48 6.36 -13.92 10.27
N GLU A 49 5.14 -14.36 9.93
CA GLU A 49 4.68 -14.36 8.54
C GLU A 49 4.65 -12.94 7.97
N VAL A 50 4.06 -12.00 8.69
CA VAL A 50 3.89 -10.64 8.22
C VAL A 50 5.21 -9.90 8.12
N VAL A 51 6.03 -9.98 9.16
CA VAL A 51 7.33 -9.30 9.20
C VAL A 51 8.25 -9.87 8.12
N GLY A 52 8.29 -11.20 7.99
CA GLY A 52 9.11 -11.84 6.97
C GLY A 52 8.66 -11.50 5.56
N PHE A 53 7.35 -11.46 5.33
CA PHE A 53 6.79 -11.11 4.03
C PHE A 53 7.15 -9.67 3.65
N LEU A 54 6.97 -8.71 4.56
CA LEU A 54 7.29 -7.32 4.27
C LEU A 54 8.77 -7.13 3.94
N LYS A 55 9.64 -7.76 4.73
CA LYS A 55 11.09 -7.67 4.47
C LYS A 55 11.46 -8.25 3.11
N LYS A 56 10.82 -9.34 2.71
CA LYS A 56 11.01 -9.94 1.41
C LYS A 56 10.54 -9.00 0.29
N CYS A 57 9.40 -8.35 0.48
CA CYS A 57 8.87 -7.39 -0.48
C CYS A 57 9.81 -6.21 -0.69
N ILE A 58 10.42 -5.72 0.38
CA ILE A 58 11.34 -4.59 0.32
C ILE A 58 12.56 -4.91 -0.54
N ASP A 59 13.03 -6.15 -0.49
CA ASP A 59 14.19 -6.60 -1.26
C ASP A 59 13.84 -7.00 -2.71
N ASP A 60 12.56 -7.09 -3.05
CA ASP A 60 12.13 -7.48 -4.39
C ASP A 60 12.27 -6.31 -5.36
N LYS A 61 12.99 -6.52 -6.47
CA LYS A 61 13.26 -5.49 -7.48
C LYS A 61 12.06 -5.23 -8.40
N ASP A 62 11.07 -6.10 -8.38
CA ASP A 62 9.92 -6.04 -9.29
C ASP A 62 8.68 -5.52 -8.58
N ARG A 63 8.87 -4.75 -7.51
CA ARG A 63 7.76 -4.14 -6.78
C ARG A 63 8.21 -2.92 -5.98
N PHE A 64 7.26 -2.06 -5.68
CA PHE A 64 7.44 -0.92 -4.79
C PHE A 64 6.31 -0.91 -3.78
N ASP A 65 6.66 -1.03 -2.51
CA ASP A 65 5.70 -1.03 -1.40
C ASP A 65 5.76 0.32 -0.70
N PHE A 66 4.77 1.18 -0.94
CA PHE A 66 4.64 2.45 -0.25
C PHE A 66 3.79 2.28 0.99
N LEU A 67 4.17 2.98 2.05
CA LEU A 67 3.37 3.08 3.27
C LEU A 67 2.75 4.46 3.34
N ILE A 68 1.52 4.50 3.84
CA ILE A 68 0.79 5.75 4.11
C ILE A 68 0.89 6.01 5.61
N LEU A 69 1.44 7.17 5.97
CA LEU A 69 1.61 7.55 7.37
C LEU A 69 0.71 8.74 7.70
N SER A 70 0.10 8.71 8.88
CA SER A 70 -0.71 9.82 9.38
C SER A 70 0.17 11.00 9.79
N PRO A 71 -0.43 12.18 10.07
CA PRO A 71 0.34 13.31 10.58
C PRO A 71 1.09 13.02 11.88
N GLN A 72 0.67 12.00 12.63
CA GLN A 72 1.35 11.56 13.85
C GLN A 72 2.46 10.55 13.58
N GLY A 73 2.71 10.22 12.31
CA GLY A 73 3.73 9.25 11.94
C GLY A 73 3.30 7.79 12.04
N LYS A 74 2.01 7.53 12.21
CA LYS A 74 1.47 6.17 12.33
C LYS A 74 1.22 5.58 10.95
N ILE A 75 1.60 4.32 10.73
CA ILE A 75 1.32 3.62 9.49
C ILE A 75 -0.18 3.27 9.45
N ILE A 76 -0.91 3.85 8.49
CA ILE A 76 -2.36 3.68 8.37
C ILE A 76 -2.80 2.99 7.09
N GLY A 77 -1.88 2.71 6.18
CA GLY A 77 -2.22 2.04 4.94
C GLY A 77 -1.00 1.73 4.11
N GLU A 78 -1.27 1.13 2.95
CA GLU A 78 -0.22 0.83 1.99
C GLU A 78 -0.71 1.03 0.56
N SER A 79 0.23 1.33 -0.34
CA SER A 79 -0.03 1.52 -1.76
C SER A 79 1.10 0.82 -2.50
N VAL A 80 0.76 -0.22 -3.27
CA VAL A 80 1.76 -1.15 -3.78
C VAL A 80 1.69 -1.27 -5.29
N LEU A 81 2.85 -1.13 -5.94
CA LEU A 81 3.05 -1.55 -7.32
C LEU A 81 3.77 -2.89 -7.28
N ASN A 82 3.19 -3.93 -7.86
CA ASN A 82 3.79 -5.26 -7.85
C ASN A 82 3.68 -5.95 -9.20
N GLU A 83 4.33 -7.10 -9.31
CA GLU A 83 4.37 -7.87 -10.56
C GLU A 83 4.81 -7.01 -11.74
N ILE A 84 5.84 -6.18 -11.53
CA ILE A 84 6.32 -5.27 -12.56
C ILE A 84 7.00 -6.06 -13.68
N ASP A 85 6.53 -5.86 -14.91
CA ASP A 85 7.17 -6.36 -16.10
C ASP A 85 7.93 -5.19 -16.75
N TRP A 86 9.24 -5.18 -16.56
CA TRP A 86 10.07 -4.08 -17.03
C TRP A 86 10.21 -4.01 -18.55
N GLU A 87 10.03 -5.13 -19.25
CA GLU A 87 10.03 -5.14 -20.72
C GLU A 87 8.79 -4.48 -21.28
N LEU A 88 7.62 -4.86 -20.77
CA LEU A 88 6.34 -4.32 -21.19
C LEU A 88 6.00 -3.02 -20.47
N ARG A 89 6.75 -2.67 -19.45
CA ARG A 89 6.57 -1.47 -18.62
C ARG A 89 5.18 -1.39 -18.03
N LYS A 90 4.75 -2.48 -17.44
CA LYS A 90 3.44 -2.56 -16.77
C LYS A 90 3.59 -3.10 -15.36
N ALA A 91 2.60 -2.81 -14.51
CA ALA A 91 2.55 -3.27 -13.13
C ALA A 91 1.12 -3.44 -12.69
N ASN A 92 0.93 -4.22 -11.65
CA ASN A 92 -0.32 -4.25 -10.90
C ASN A 92 -0.24 -3.25 -9.76
N PHE A 93 -1.39 -2.68 -9.40
CA PHE A 93 -1.52 -1.70 -8.34
C PHE A 93 -2.51 -2.19 -7.30
N ARG A 94 -2.17 -2.02 -6.03
CA ARG A 94 -3.05 -2.37 -4.92
C ARG A 94 -2.96 -1.29 -3.84
N ILE A 95 -4.10 -0.95 -3.24
CA ILE A 95 -4.14 0.01 -2.14
C ILE A 95 -5.01 -0.54 -1.01
N ALA A 96 -4.62 -0.27 0.22
CA ALA A 96 -5.40 -0.59 1.40
C ALA A 96 -5.20 0.47 2.47
N VAL A 97 -6.30 0.95 3.05
CA VAL A 97 -6.29 1.76 4.27
C VAL A 97 -6.78 0.81 5.37
N PHE A 98 -5.96 0.63 6.42
CA PHE A 98 -6.09 -0.51 7.33
C PHE A 98 -7.32 -0.46 8.22
N HIS A 99 -7.77 0.73 8.61
CA HIS A 99 -8.90 0.87 9.54
C HIS A 99 -9.96 1.81 8.96
N PRO A 100 -11.25 1.52 9.21
CA PRO A 100 -12.34 2.33 8.66
C PRO A 100 -12.27 3.81 9.06
N GLU A 101 -11.78 4.13 10.26
CA GLU A 101 -11.67 5.50 10.72
C GLU A 101 -10.68 6.34 9.91
N ASP A 102 -9.77 5.69 9.20
CA ASP A 102 -8.80 6.38 8.35
C ASP A 102 -9.28 6.53 6.91
N CYS A 103 -10.45 5.98 6.58
CA CYS A 103 -11.04 6.07 5.26
C CYS A 103 -11.87 7.35 5.09
N GLY A 104 -12.16 7.72 3.83
CA GLY A 104 -13.10 8.79 3.54
C GLY A 104 -12.56 10.21 3.72
N LYS A 105 -11.25 10.37 3.88
CA LYS A 105 -10.61 11.68 4.05
C LYS A 105 -9.87 12.16 2.79
N GLY A 106 -10.13 11.52 1.65
CA GLY A 106 -9.40 11.82 0.42
C GLY A 106 -7.99 11.27 0.37
N ILE A 107 -7.58 10.53 1.40
CA ILE A 107 -6.22 10.00 1.51
C ILE A 107 -5.98 8.90 0.48
N GLY A 108 -6.97 8.03 0.28
CA GLY A 108 -6.88 6.98 -0.72
C GLY A 108 -6.66 7.54 -2.11
N SER A 109 -7.45 8.53 -2.51
CA SER A 109 -7.30 9.17 -3.82
C SER A 109 -5.94 9.84 -3.98
N TRP A 110 -5.47 10.54 -2.95
CA TRP A 110 -4.15 11.14 -2.96
C TRP A 110 -3.05 10.09 -3.10
N ALA A 111 -3.15 9.00 -2.34
CA ALA A 111 -2.16 7.92 -2.39
C ALA A 111 -2.14 7.27 -3.77
N ILE A 112 -3.31 7.04 -4.38
CA ILE A 112 -3.39 6.50 -5.73
C ILE A 112 -2.72 7.43 -6.73
N GLN A 113 -3.05 8.72 -6.69
CA GLN A 113 -2.47 9.70 -7.61
C GLN A 113 -0.97 9.80 -7.44
N SER A 114 -0.48 9.82 -6.21
CA SER A 114 0.95 9.89 -5.92
C SER A 114 1.68 8.63 -6.39
N THR A 115 1.10 7.47 -6.18
CA THR A 115 1.70 6.21 -6.62
C THR A 115 1.72 6.12 -8.15
N LEU A 116 0.67 6.57 -8.83
CA LEU A 116 0.65 6.62 -10.29
C LEU A 116 1.67 7.61 -10.83
N ASP A 117 1.83 8.76 -10.18
CA ASP A 117 2.88 9.71 -10.55
C ASP A 117 4.26 9.06 -10.46
N PHE A 118 4.52 8.33 -9.39
CA PHE A 118 5.76 7.57 -9.24
C PHE A 118 5.91 6.54 -10.36
N ALA A 119 4.84 5.78 -10.63
CA ALA A 119 4.88 4.72 -11.64
C ALA A 119 5.25 5.26 -13.01
N PHE A 120 4.65 6.37 -13.43
CA PHE A 120 4.88 6.89 -14.77
C PHE A 120 6.12 7.78 -14.88
N ARG A 121 6.43 8.55 -13.86
CA ARG A 121 7.54 9.51 -13.91
C ARG A 121 8.87 8.96 -13.41
N GLU A 122 8.83 8.22 -12.30
CA GLU A 122 10.06 7.70 -11.67
C GLU A 122 10.41 6.30 -12.17
N ALA A 123 9.43 5.39 -12.16
CA ALA A 123 9.64 4.01 -12.62
C ALA A 123 9.50 3.87 -14.14
N ARG A 124 8.99 4.90 -14.81
CA ARG A 124 8.81 4.94 -16.27
C ARG A 124 7.95 3.81 -16.82
N LEU A 125 6.92 3.46 -16.08
CA LEU A 125 5.94 2.48 -16.52
C LEU A 125 4.97 3.13 -17.52
N HIS A 126 4.38 2.31 -18.39
CA HIS A 126 3.41 2.77 -19.37
C HIS A 126 2.00 2.35 -19.03
N ARG A 127 1.84 1.30 -18.23
CA ARG A 127 0.53 0.76 -17.89
C ARG A 127 0.50 0.31 -16.43
N VAL A 128 -0.56 0.68 -15.73
CA VAL A 128 -0.80 0.22 -14.36
C VAL A 128 -2.22 -0.32 -14.31
N GLU A 129 -2.37 -1.54 -13.81
CA GLU A 129 -3.66 -2.20 -13.66
C GLU A 129 -4.05 -2.21 -12.19
N LEU A 130 -5.25 -1.70 -11.90
CA LEU A 130 -5.79 -1.69 -10.54
C LEU A 130 -6.65 -2.94 -10.35
N ASP A 131 -6.23 -3.77 -9.41
CA ASP A 131 -6.92 -5.00 -9.06
C ASP A 131 -7.81 -4.74 -7.84
N VAL A 132 -9.12 -4.74 -8.04
CA VAL A 132 -10.07 -4.57 -6.94
C VAL A 132 -11.13 -5.66 -7.00
N PHE A 133 -11.60 -6.09 -5.82
CA PHE A 133 -12.72 -7.01 -5.75
C PHE A 133 -14.02 -6.25 -6.01
N SER A 134 -14.96 -6.87 -6.71
CA SER A 134 -16.24 -6.24 -7.06
C SER A 134 -17.05 -5.79 -5.86
N PHE A 135 -16.82 -6.40 -4.70
CA PHE A 135 -17.49 -6.03 -3.45
C PHE A 135 -16.74 -4.96 -2.66
N ASN A 136 -15.72 -4.34 -3.23
CA ASN A 136 -14.93 -3.30 -2.55
C ASN A 136 -15.25 -1.90 -3.10
N PRO A 137 -16.35 -1.27 -2.66
CA PRO A 137 -16.74 0.03 -3.18
C PRO A 137 -15.77 1.15 -2.81
N ARG A 138 -15.03 1.02 -1.70
CA ARG A 138 -14.06 2.04 -1.30
C ARG A 138 -12.92 2.15 -2.30
N ALA A 139 -12.38 1.02 -2.75
CA ALA A 139 -11.32 1.02 -3.74
C ALA A 139 -11.82 1.47 -5.11
N ILE A 140 -13.03 1.07 -5.49
CA ILE A 140 -13.61 1.45 -6.78
C ILE A 140 -13.82 2.96 -6.87
N ARG A 141 -14.21 3.61 -5.77
CA ARG A 141 -14.45 5.06 -5.74
C ARG A 141 -13.18 5.89 -5.69
N ALA A 142 -12.10 5.29 -5.25
CA ALA A 142 -10.83 5.99 -5.17
C ALA A 142 -10.19 6.11 -6.55
#